data_7c71aeb3cd6dae980060b2111144a469
#
_entry.id   7c71aeb3cd6dae980060b2111144a469
#
_cell.length_a   1.000
_cell.length_b   1.000
_cell.length_c   1.000
_cell.angle_alpha   90.00
_cell.angle_beta   90.00
_cell.angle_gamma   90.00
#
_symmetry.space_group_name_H-M   'P 1'
#
loop_
_entity.id
_entity.type
_entity.pdbx_description
1 polymer ?
#
loop_
_entity_poly.entity_id
_entity_poly.type
_entity_poly.pdbx_seq_one_letter_code
_entity_poly.pdbx_strand_id
1 'polypeptide(L)'
;RDDDAHRAVLAAQQAGDRVGVPWLGRTCGVCPYCRAGRENLCDRALFTGYDLDGGYAELCVADERFCFVVPPLFRDVEAAPLLCAGLIGYRSLRVAGDGERVGLYGFGAAAHIVCQVALHQGRDVYALTRPGDDRAQSFARSLGATWAGDTGEGPPVELDAAILFAPAGELVPKALGHVRKGGTVVCAGIHMS
;
A
#
# COMPACT_ATOMS: atom_id res chain seq x y z
N ARG A 1 -17.35 -0.33 -10.73
CA ARG A 1 -17.76 -1.60 -10.02
C ARG A 1 -17.21 -1.70 -8.60
N ASP A 2 -16.20 -0.91 -8.23
CA ASP A 2 -15.64 -0.89 -6.85
C ASP A 2 -16.36 0.12 -5.91
N ASP A 3 -17.13 1.07 -6.45
CA ASP A 3 -17.84 2.09 -5.67
C ASP A 3 -18.96 1.51 -4.80
N ASP A 4 -19.60 0.43 -5.24
CA ASP A 4 -20.67 -0.21 -4.49
C ASP A 4 -20.14 -1.01 -3.28
N ALA A 5 -18.98 -1.63 -3.43
CA ALA A 5 -18.31 -2.32 -2.31
C ALA A 5 -17.82 -1.33 -1.26
N HIS A 6 -17.28 -0.18 -1.68
CA HIS A 6 -16.85 0.89 -0.79
C HIS A 6 -18.04 1.50 -0.01
N ARG A 7 -19.16 1.76 -0.69
CA ARG A 7 -20.41 2.24 -0.06
C ARG A 7 -21.03 1.21 0.89
N ALA A 8 -20.95 -0.08 0.56
CA ALA A 8 -21.47 -1.15 1.42
C ALA A 8 -20.67 -1.27 2.74
N VAL A 9 -19.36 -1.03 2.71
CA VAL A 9 -18.51 -1.04 3.92
C VAL A 9 -18.83 0.14 4.84
N LEU A 10 -19.21 1.30 4.30
CA LEU A 10 -19.56 2.49 5.08
C LEU A 10 -21.00 2.45 5.64
N ALA A 11 -21.88 1.64 5.08
CA ALA A 11 -23.31 1.63 5.42
C ALA A 11 -23.69 0.83 6.66
N ALA A 12 -22.75 0.17 7.37
CA ALA A 12 -23.09 -0.85 8.37
C ALA A 12 -22.37 -0.71 9.71
N GLN A 13 -21.81 0.45 10.06
CA GLN A 13 -21.17 0.62 11.37
C GLN A 13 -22.20 0.84 12.47
N GLN A 14 -22.17 -0.01 13.49
CA GLN A 14 -23.02 0.07 14.66
C GLN A 14 -22.17 0.13 15.93
N ALA A 15 -22.76 0.61 17.03
CA ALA A 15 -22.10 0.56 18.32
C ALA A 15 -21.75 -0.90 18.67
N GLY A 16 -20.49 -1.16 18.97
CA GLY A 16 -19.96 -2.50 19.23
C GLY A 16 -19.18 -3.11 18.06
N ASP A 17 -19.21 -2.51 16.87
CA ASP A 17 -18.39 -2.98 15.77
C ASP A 17 -16.90 -2.74 16.02
N ARG A 18 -16.08 -3.71 15.61
CA ARG A 18 -14.63 -3.58 15.61
C ARG A 18 -14.18 -2.85 14.36
N VAL A 19 -13.61 -1.66 14.54
CA VAL A 19 -13.22 -0.79 13.42
C VAL A 19 -11.73 -0.43 13.46
N GLY A 20 -11.17 -0.19 12.30
CA GLY A 20 -9.85 0.39 12.11
C GLY A 20 -9.95 1.87 11.82
N VAL A 21 -9.17 2.69 12.53
CA VAL A 21 -9.05 4.14 12.32
C VAL A 21 -7.73 4.42 11.60
N PRO A 22 -7.73 4.80 10.30
CA PRO A 22 -6.52 5.05 9.54
C PRO A 22 -5.97 6.46 9.74
N TRP A 23 -4.89 6.76 9.03
CA TRP A 23 -4.23 8.06 8.97
C TRP A 23 -5.16 9.19 8.52
N LEU A 24 -5.93 9.01 7.43
CA LEU A 24 -6.89 10.01 6.95
C LEU A 24 -8.11 10.02 7.87
N GLY A 25 -8.21 11.03 8.73
CA GLY A 25 -9.26 11.13 9.75
C GLY A 25 -10.45 12.01 9.37
N ARG A 26 -10.27 12.98 8.45
CA ARG A 26 -11.33 13.87 7.99
C ARG A 26 -10.98 14.54 6.67
N THR A 27 -12.00 14.84 5.86
CA THR A 27 -11.86 15.69 4.67
C THR A 27 -12.99 16.70 4.57
N CYS A 28 -12.90 17.65 3.63
CA CYS A 28 -13.92 18.71 3.51
C CYS A 28 -15.27 18.23 2.94
N GLY A 29 -15.30 17.10 2.25
CA GLY A 29 -16.50 16.52 1.64
C GLY A 29 -17.04 17.25 0.40
N VAL A 30 -16.54 18.45 0.07
CA VAL A 30 -17.16 19.34 -0.94
C VAL A 30 -16.23 19.73 -2.10
N CYS A 31 -14.93 19.51 -2.00
CA CYS A 31 -13.99 19.82 -3.08
C CYS A 31 -14.14 18.80 -4.23
N PRO A 32 -13.59 19.10 -5.43
CA PRO A 32 -13.67 18.19 -6.57
C PRO A 32 -13.13 16.78 -6.26
N TYR A 33 -12.07 16.69 -5.46
CA TYR A 33 -11.47 15.41 -5.06
C TYR A 33 -12.42 14.58 -4.19
N CYS A 34 -13.00 15.20 -3.14
CA CYS A 34 -13.97 14.52 -2.28
C CYS A 34 -15.21 14.06 -3.03
N ARG A 35 -15.73 14.91 -3.93
CA ARG A 35 -16.88 14.56 -4.76
C ARG A 35 -16.61 13.44 -5.77
N ALA A 36 -15.34 13.24 -6.11
CA ALA A 36 -14.89 12.21 -7.04
C ALA A 36 -14.42 10.92 -6.34
N GLY A 37 -14.63 10.76 -5.00
CA GLY A 37 -14.14 9.60 -4.24
C GLY A 37 -12.62 9.53 -4.14
N ARG A 38 -11.95 10.70 -4.18
CA ARG A 38 -10.49 10.84 -4.11
C ARG A 38 -10.08 11.67 -2.90
N GLU A 39 -10.65 11.36 -1.75
CA GLU A 39 -10.55 12.10 -0.49
C GLU A 39 -9.11 12.29 -0.02
N ASN A 40 -8.24 11.34 -0.33
CA ASN A 40 -6.81 11.41 -0.05
C ASN A 40 -6.09 12.59 -0.75
N LEU A 41 -6.72 13.23 -1.72
CA LEU A 41 -6.22 14.41 -2.43
C LEU A 41 -6.89 15.72 -1.97
N CYS A 42 -7.66 15.68 -0.90
CA CYS A 42 -8.31 16.87 -0.35
C CYS A 42 -7.29 17.82 0.26
N ASP A 43 -7.26 19.10 -0.20
CA ASP A 43 -6.35 20.13 0.34
C ASP A 43 -6.65 20.52 1.80
N ARG A 44 -7.82 20.12 2.32
CA ARG A 44 -8.25 20.33 3.70
C ARG A 44 -8.42 19.01 4.45
N ALA A 45 -7.62 18.02 4.11
CA ALA A 45 -7.57 16.76 4.84
C ALA A 45 -6.99 16.98 6.24
N LEU A 46 -7.53 16.27 7.23
CA LEU A 46 -7.01 16.23 8.60
C LEU A 46 -6.62 14.80 8.95
N PHE A 47 -5.49 14.66 9.63
CA PHE A 47 -4.86 13.37 9.84
C PHE A 47 -4.90 12.95 11.31
N THR A 48 -5.27 11.70 11.56
CA THR A 48 -5.36 11.09 12.88
C THR A 48 -3.98 10.99 13.53
N GLY A 49 -3.83 11.50 14.73
CA GLY A 49 -2.57 11.54 15.47
C GLY A 49 -1.62 12.67 15.04
N TYR A 50 -2.08 13.57 14.16
CA TYR A 50 -1.34 14.77 13.73
C TYR A 50 -2.20 16.04 13.84
N ASP A 51 -3.26 16.16 13.04
CA ASP A 51 -4.21 17.29 13.14
C ASP A 51 -5.37 16.98 14.10
N LEU A 52 -5.70 15.72 14.27
CA LEU A 52 -6.72 15.20 15.18
C LEU A 52 -6.06 14.32 16.24
N ASP A 53 -6.66 14.24 17.42
CA ASP A 53 -6.20 13.33 18.47
C ASP A 53 -6.15 11.88 17.94
N GLY A 54 -5.06 11.18 18.27
CA GLY A 54 -4.80 9.82 17.79
C GLY A 54 -5.27 8.74 18.75
N GLY A 55 -4.96 7.49 18.37
CA GLY A 55 -5.33 6.28 19.10
C GLY A 55 -4.27 5.78 20.11
N TYR A 56 -3.22 6.57 20.42
CA TYR A 56 -2.28 6.22 21.50
C TYR A 56 -2.87 6.58 22.86
N ALA A 57 -4.09 6.08 23.11
CA ALA A 57 -4.91 6.31 24.28
C ALA A 57 -5.90 5.15 24.44
N GLU A 58 -6.53 5.05 25.62
CA GLU A 58 -7.59 4.05 25.87
C GLU A 58 -8.84 4.32 25.04
N LEU A 59 -9.11 5.58 24.73
CA LEU A 59 -10.26 6.02 23.93
C LEU A 59 -9.82 7.08 22.92
N CYS A 60 -10.40 7.07 21.73
CA CYS A 60 -10.26 8.13 20.74
C CYS A 60 -11.60 8.45 20.08
N VAL A 61 -11.72 9.64 19.52
CA VAL A 61 -12.88 10.06 18.72
C VAL A 61 -12.49 10.03 17.26
N ALA A 62 -13.27 9.35 16.43
CA ALA A 62 -13.04 9.25 14.99
C ALA A 62 -14.31 9.55 14.22
N ASP A 63 -14.16 10.12 13.01
CA ASP A 63 -15.27 10.32 12.08
C ASP A 63 -15.63 8.95 11.47
N GLU A 64 -16.87 8.50 11.65
CA GLU A 64 -17.34 7.19 11.18
C GLU A 64 -17.09 6.95 9.68
N ARG A 65 -17.12 8.00 8.87
CA ARG A 65 -16.86 7.93 7.42
C ARG A 65 -15.43 7.48 7.08
N PHE A 66 -14.52 7.59 8.02
CA PHE A 66 -13.12 7.21 7.91
C PHE A 66 -12.74 6.03 8.82
N CYS A 67 -13.73 5.34 9.37
CA CYS A 67 -13.55 4.10 10.11
C CYS A 67 -13.90 2.91 9.21
N PHE A 68 -13.13 1.82 9.29
CA PHE A 68 -13.35 0.64 8.46
C PHE A 68 -13.58 -0.57 9.34
N VAL A 69 -14.67 -1.31 9.09
CA VAL A 69 -14.94 -2.55 9.82
C VAL A 69 -13.79 -3.54 9.58
N VAL A 70 -13.22 -4.05 10.66
CA VAL A 70 -12.16 -5.05 10.60
C VAL A 70 -12.81 -6.44 10.55
N PRO A 71 -12.54 -7.24 9.49
CA PRO A 71 -13.08 -8.58 9.39
C PRO A 71 -12.71 -9.45 10.62
N PRO A 72 -13.60 -10.32 11.12
CA PRO A 72 -13.33 -11.17 12.29
C PRO A 72 -12.12 -12.11 12.13
N LEU A 73 -11.72 -12.39 10.88
CA LEU A 73 -10.57 -13.22 10.55
C LEU A 73 -9.25 -12.66 11.10
N PHE A 74 -9.12 -11.32 11.16
CA PHE A 74 -7.88 -10.68 11.61
C PHE A 74 -7.92 -10.39 13.11
N ARG A 75 -6.85 -10.75 13.83
CA ARG A 75 -6.59 -10.22 15.17
C ARG A 75 -6.19 -8.75 15.06
N ASP A 76 -6.28 -7.97 16.14
CA ASP A 76 -5.96 -6.54 16.13
C ASP A 76 -4.52 -6.26 15.67
N VAL A 77 -3.56 -7.07 16.13
CA VAL A 77 -2.15 -6.97 15.75
C VAL A 77 -1.89 -7.30 14.27
N GLU A 78 -2.77 -8.02 13.62
CA GLU A 78 -2.71 -8.34 12.19
C GLU A 78 -3.42 -7.27 11.35
N ALA A 79 -4.51 -6.71 11.89
CA ALA A 79 -5.29 -5.68 11.22
C ALA A 79 -4.59 -4.31 11.23
N ALA A 80 -3.95 -3.93 12.34
CA ALA A 80 -3.34 -2.61 12.49
C ALA A 80 -2.35 -2.24 11.36
N PRO A 81 -1.42 -3.10 10.91
CA PRO A 81 -0.55 -2.80 9.79
C PRO A 81 -1.27 -2.57 8.46
N LEU A 82 -2.47 -3.13 8.28
CA LEU A 82 -3.25 -2.97 7.05
C LEU A 82 -3.75 -1.53 6.88
N LEU A 83 -3.94 -0.80 7.98
CA LEU A 83 -4.41 0.59 7.97
C LEU A 83 -3.34 1.60 7.51
N CYS A 84 -2.09 1.19 7.39
CA CYS A 84 -0.98 2.01 6.89
C CYS A 84 -0.24 1.30 5.75
N ALA A 85 0.59 0.31 6.07
CA ALA A 85 1.39 -0.42 5.10
C ALA A 85 0.52 -1.17 4.07
N GLY A 86 -0.58 -1.78 4.50
CA GLY A 86 -1.53 -2.44 3.61
C GLY A 86 -2.21 -1.45 2.68
N LEU A 87 -2.68 -0.33 3.21
CA LEU A 87 -3.36 0.72 2.44
C LEU A 87 -2.46 1.29 1.34
N ILE A 88 -1.26 1.79 1.71
CA ILE A 88 -0.35 2.36 0.71
C ILE A 88 0.15 1.31 -0.28
N GLY A 89 0.39 0.11 0.20
CA GLY A 89 0.80 -1.01 -0.64
C GLY A 89 -0.25 -1.35 -1.68
N TYR A 90 -1.49 -1.59 -1.27
CA TYR A 90 -2.59 -1.91 -2.16
C TYR A 90 -2.90 -0.78 -3.14
N ARG A 91 -2.90 0.48 -2.67
CA ARG A 91 -3.05 1.64 -3.55
C ARG A 91 -1.96 1.68 -4.62
N SER A 92 -0.71 1.46 -4.24
CA SER A 92 0.42 1.45 -5.17
C SER A 92 0.28 0.34 -6.21
N LEU A 93 -0.17 -0.85 -5.80
CA LEU A 93 -0.44 -1.96 -6.70
C LEU A 93 -1.57 -1.61 -7.71
N ARG A 94 -2.63 -0.95 -7.25
CA ARG A 94 -3.71 -0.45 -8.12
C ARG A 94 -3.21 0.57 -9.15
N VAL A 95 -2.35 1.49 -8.75
CA VAL A 95 -1.73 2.50 -9.65
C VAL A 95 -0.77 1.85 -10.63
N ALA A 96 -0.09 0.78 -10.24
CA ALA A 96 0.80 0.01 -11.11
C ALA A 96 0.09 -0.67 -12.30
N GLY A 97 -1.25 -0.78 -12.25
CA GLY A 97 -2.06 -1.43 -13.30
C GLY A 97 -2.09 -2.95 -13.17
N ASP A 98 -2.54 -3.61 -14.22
CA ASP A 98 -2.85 -5.06 -14.23
C ASP A 98 -1.75 -5.91 -14.88
N GLY A 99 -0.54 -5.38 -15.03
CA GLY A 99 0.60 -6.11 -15.61
C GLY A 99 0.94 -7.37 -14.80
N GLU A 100 1.40 -8.40 -15.50
CA GLU A 100 1.69 -9.71 -14.93
C GLU A 100 2.95 -9.69 -14.05
N ARG A 101 4.03 -9.01 -14.49
CA ARG A 101 5.34 -8.99 -13.82
C ARG A 101 5.54 -7.70 -13.03
N VAL A 102 5.53 -7.82 -11.70
CA VAL A 102 5.60 -6.68 -10.79
C VAL A 102 6.89 -6.71 -9.97
N GLY A 103 7.70 -5.65 -10.10
CA GLY A 103 8.89 -5.44 -9.28
C GLY A 103 8.57 -4.65 -8.00
N LEU A 104 9.06 -5.12 -6.86
CA LEU A 104 8.94 -4.47 -5.57
C LEU A 104 10.33 -4.04 -5.09
N TYR A 105 10.62 -2.74 -5.11
CA TYR A 105 11.90 -2.16 -4.71
C TYR A 105 11.88 -1.76 -3.24
N GLY A 106 12.63 -2.51 -2.43
CA GLY A 106 12.56 -2.51 -0.97
C GLY A 106 11.49 -3.48 -0.47
N PHE A 107 11.89 -4.44 0.39
CA PHE A 107 11.00 -5.51 0.85
C PHE A 107 10.71 -5.37 2.36
N GLY A 108 10.05 -4.26 2.72
CA GLY A 108 9.58 -3.95 4.07
C GLY A 108 8.09 -4.27 4.26
N ALA A 109 7.46 -3.62 5.25
CA ALA A 109 6.08 -3.88 5.68
C ALA A 109 5.06 -3.76 4.53
N ALA A 110 5.12 -2.72 3.70
CA ALA A 110 4.19 -2.56 2.58
C ALA A 110 4.44 -3.59 1.47
N ALA A 111 5.71 -3.81 1.13
CA ALA A 111 6.08 -4.70 0.03
C ALA A 111 5.67 -6.15 0.30
N HIS A 112 5.88 -6.68 1.53
CA HIS A 112 5.52 -8.07 1.81
C HIS A 112 3.99 -8.29 1.82
N ILE A 113 3.19 -7.28 2.20
CA ILE A 113 1.73 -7.36 2.08
C ILE A 113 1.33 -7.35 0.60
N VAL A 114 1.89 -6.44 -0.19
CA VAL A 114 1.63 -6.34 -1.63
C VAL A 114 2.05 -7.59 -2.38
N CYS A 115 3.18 -8.18 -2.01
CA CYS A 115 3.65 -9.45 -2.58
C CYS A 115 2.55 -10.52 -2.50
N GLN A 116 1.96 -10.69 -1.30
CA GLN A 116 0.90 -11.68 -1.10
C GLN A 116 -0.35 -11.36 -1.93
N VAL A 117 -0.74 -10.07 -2.02
CA VAL A 117 -1.89 -9.65 -2.83
C VAL A 117 -1.63 -9.88 -4.32
N ALA A 118 -0.45 -9.50 -4.82
CA ALA A 118 -0.08 -9.69 -6.23
C ALA A 118 -0.04 -11.17 -6.61
N LEU A 119 0.55 -12.02 -5.77
CA LEU A 119 0.55 -13.48 -5.95
C LEU A 119 -0.87 -14.06 -5.95
N HIS A 120 -1.74 -13.61 -5.05
CA HIS A 120 -3.14 -14.01 -5.04
C HIS A 120 -3.89 -13.62 -6.33
N GLN A 121 -3.47 -12.51 -6.96
CA GLN A 121 -3.98 -12.08 -8.26
C GLN A 121 -3.37 -12.87 -9.45
N GLY A 122 -2.50 -13.84 -9.19
CA GLY A 122 -1.82 -14.63 -10.23
C GLY A 122 -0.66 -13.90 -10.90
N ARG A 123 -0.09 -12.86 -10.29
CA ARG A 123 1.03 -12.10 -10.85
C ARG A 123 2.36 -12.69 -10.41
N ASP A 124 3.38 -12.52 -11.25
CA ASP A 124 4.76 -12.79 -10.93
C ASP A 124 5.39 -11.62 -10.15
N VAL A 125 5.97 -11.92 -8.99
CA VAL A 125 6.57 -10.90 -8.11
C VAL A 125 8.08 -11.03 -8.11
N TYR A 126 8.75 -9.90 -8.38
CA TYR A 126 10.20 -9.74 -8.37
C TYR A 126 10.59 -8.80 -7.23
N ALA A 127 11.22 -9.33 -6.19
CA ALA A 127 11.63 -8.56 -5.02
C ALA A 127 13.08 -8.06 -5.15
N LEU A 128 13.25 -6.75 -5.17
CA LEU A 128 14.55 -6.09 -5.26
C LEU A 128 14.91 -5.47 -3.91
N THR A 129 16.00 -5.93 -3.31
CA THR A 129 16.46 -5.52 -1.99
C THR A 129 17.78 -4.75 -2.08
N ARG A 130 18.23 -4.22 -0.93
CA ARG A 130 19.59 -3.71 -0.85
C ARG A 130 20.59 -4.84 -1.09
N PRO A 131 21.77 -4.54 -1.65
CA PRO A 131 22.83 -5.52 -1.78
C PRO A 131 23.15 -6.20 -0.44
N GLY A 132 23.20 -7.53 -0.47
CA GLY A 132 23.51 -8.34 0.72
C GLY A 132 22.38 -8.49 1.74
N ASP A 133 21.13 -8.08 1.42
CA ASP A 133 19.97 -8.29 2.32
C ASP A 133 19.35 -9.68 2.11
N ASP A 134 20.14 -10.73 2.40
CA ASP A 134 19.74 -12.14 2.25
C ASP A 134 18.47 -12.47 3.05
N ARG A 135 18.27 -11.79 4.18
CA ARG A 135 17.10 -11.99 5.03
C ARG A 135 15.82 -11.56 4.32
N ALA A 136 15.80 -10.36 3.76
CA ALA A 136 14.64 -9.85 3.01
C ALA A 136 14.38 -10.68 1.75
N GLN A 137 15.44 -11.10 1.04
CA GLN A 137 15.33 -11.95 -0.14
C GLN A 137 14.76 -13.33 0.20
N SER A 138 15.27 -13.96 1.26
CA SER A 138 14.76 -15.25 1.72
C SER A 138 13.32 -15.17 2.18
N PHE A 139 12.94 -14.08 2.85
CA PHE A 139 11.56 -13.83 3.24
C PHE A 139 10.64 -13.65 2.01
N ALA A 140 11.07 -12.87 1.00
CA ALA A 140 10.30 -12.72 -0.23
C ALA A 140 10.05 -14.08 -0.92
N ARG A 141 11.09 -14.90 -1.03
CA ARG A 141 10.98 -16.27 -1.59
C ARG A 141 10.05 -17.15 -0.77
N SER A 142 10.09 -17.06 0.56
CA SER A 142 9.19 -17.84 1.44
C SER A 142 7.72 -17.47 1.28
N LEU A 143 7.42 -16.24 0.84
CA LEU A 143 6.07 -15.80 0.50
C LEU A 143 5.63 -16.22 -0.91
N GLY A 144 6.53 -16.76 -1.73
CA GLY A 144 6.26 -17.20 -3.10
C GLY A 144 6.70 -16.23 -4.18
N ALA A 145 7.53 -15.21 -3.88
CA ALA A 145 8.06 -14.33 -4.92
C ALA A 145 8.80 -15.16 -5.99
N THR A 146 8.51 -14.88 -7.25
CA THR A 146 9.09 -15.57 -8.42
C THR A 146 10.61 -15.42 -8.46
N TRP A 147 11.10 -14.25 -8.02
CA TRP A 147 12.52 -13.97 -7.90
C TRP A 147 12.78 -12.95 -6.76
N ALA A 148 13.94 -13.05 -6.14
CA ALA A 148 14.41 -12.05 -5.19
C ALA A 148 15.94 -11.90 -5.31
N GLY A 149 16.42 -10.65 -5.39
CA GLY A 149 17.83 -10.34 -5.53
C GLY A 149 18.14 -8.88 -5.26
N ASP A 150 19.38 -8.49 -5.58
CA ASP A 150 19.89 -7.15 -5.32
C ASP A 150 19.40 -6.13 -6.35
N THR A 151 19.12 -4.91 -5.90
CA THR A 151 18.82 -3.77 -6.81
C THR A 151 19.96 -3.44 -7.79
N GLY A 152 21.18 -3.92 -7.52
CA GLY A 152 22.34 -3.74 -8.39
C GLY A 152 22.37 -4.75 -9.55
N GLU A 153 21.81 -5.94 -9.37
CA GLU A 153 21.75 -6.99 -10.41
C GLU A 153 20.57 -6.78 -11.35
N GLY A 154 19.48 -6.23 -10.83
CA GLY A 154 18.21 -6.09 -11.55
C GLY A 154 17.45 -7.41 -11.68
N PRO A 155 16.18 -7.36 -12.11
CA PRO A 155 15.38 -8.56 -12.35
C PRO A 155 15.84 -9.27 -13.64
N PRO A 156 15.69 -10.61 -13.71
CA PRO A 156 16.12 -11.39 -14.91
C PRO A 156 15.23 -11.19 -16.14
N VAL A 157 14.15 -10.42 -16.02
CA VAL A 157 13.16 -10.16 -17.06
C VAL A 157 12.73 -8.69 -17.05
N GLU A 158 12.21 -8.19 -18.15
CA GLU A 158 11.53 -6.89 -18.15
C GLU A 158 10.22 -6.95 -17.36
N LEU A 159 10.00 -5.95 -16.50
CA LEU A 159 8.81 -5.84 -15.67
C LEU A 159 7.69 -5.09 -16.39
N ASP A 160 6.45 -5.40 -16.09
CA ASP A 160 5.30 -4.61 -16.52
C ASP A 160 5.11 -3.38 -15.64
N ALA A 161 5.42 -3.51 -14.37
CA ALA A 161 5.40 -2.40 -13.40
C ALA A 161 6.46 -2.56 -12.32
N ALA A 162 6.90 -1.43 -11.77
CA ALA A 162 7.79 -1.35 -10.61
C ALA A 162 7.20 -0.44 -9.54
N ILE A 163 7.22 -0.91 -8.29
CA ILE A 163 6.74 -0.14 -7.12
C ILE A 163 7.92 0.08 -6.17
N LEU A 164 8.28 1.35 -5.96
CA LEU A 164 9.38 1.75 -5.09
C LEU A 164 8.85 2.08 -3.70
N PHE A 165 9.05 1.16 -2.75
CA PHE A 165 8.77 1.38 -1.33
C PHE A 165 9.99 1.92 -0.58
N ALA A 166 11.20 1.64 -1.07
CA ALA A 166 12.41 2.18 -0.50
C ALA A 166 12.49 3.70 -0.74
N PRO A 167 12.79 4.50 0.29
CA PRO A 167 12.89 5.97 0.16
C PRO A 167 14.28 6.38 -0.42
N ALA A 168 14.55 5.97 -1.66
CA ALA A 168 15.85 6.13 -2.31
C ALA A 168 15.64 6.55 -3.77
N GLY A 169 15.89 7.82 -4.06
CA GLY A 169 15.64 8.41 -5.38
C GLY A 169 16.49 7.83 -6.50
N GLU A 170 17.68 7.34 -6.19
CA GLU A 170 18.56 6.67 -7.15
C GLU A 170 17.98 5.34 -7.69
N LEU A 171 16.95 4.80 -7.06
CA LEU A 171 16.26 3.62 -7.57
C LEU A 171 15.28 3.94 -8.70
N VAL A 172 14.83 5.19 -8.84
CA VAL A 172 13.87 5.59 -9.89
C VAL A 172 14.42 5.34 -11.29
N PRO A 173 15.62 5.85 -11.66
CA PRO A 173 16.18 5.56 -12.98
C PRO A 173 16.49 4.08 -13.19
N LYS A 174 16.88 3.34 -12.16
CA LYS A 174 17.08 1.88 -12.25
C LYS A 174 15.75 1.17 -12.55
N ALA A 175 14.69 1.49 -11.82
CA ALA A 175 13.37 0.91 -12.05
C ALA A 175 12.83 1.22 -13.46
N LEU A 176 13.04 2.45 -13.96
CA LEU A 176 12.69 2.82 -15.33
C LEU A 176 13.45 1.98 -16.37
N GLY A 177 14.71 1.63 -16.09
CA GLY A 177 15.50 0.76 -16.96
C GLY A 177 15.07 -0.71 -16.95
N HIS A 178 14.38 -1.15 -15.89
CA HIS A 178 13.92 -2.54 -15.73
C HIS A 178 12.47 -2.74 -16.20
N VAL A 179 11.72 -1.67 -16.42
CA VAL A 179 10.33 -1.74 -16.88
C VAL A 179 10.30 -1.69 -18.42
N ARG A 180 9.49 -2.56 -19.02
CA ARG A 180 9.29 -2.57 -20.48
C ARG A 180 8.68 -1.26 -20.98
N LYS A 181 8.76 -1.02 -22.27
CA LYS A 181 8.10 0.14 -22.92
C LYS A 181 6.60 0.12 -22.64
N GLY A 182 6.07 1.26 -22.20
CA GLY A 182 4.65 1.39 -21.83
C GLY A 182 4.31 0.84 -20.45
N GLY A 183 5.30 0.36 -19.68
CA GLY A 183 5.11 -0.04 -18.30
C GLY A 183 5.06 1.12 -17.32
N THR A 184 4.80 0.85 -16.05
CA THR A 184 4.55 1.87 -15.02
C THR A 184 5.56 1.77 -13.88
N VAL A 185 6.09 2.93 -13.45
CA VAL A 185 6.88 3.05 -12.22
C VAL A 185 6.10 3.86 -11.19
N VAL A 186 5.87 3.29 -10.01
CA VAL A 186 5.13 3.90 -8.91
C VAL A 186 6.08 4.24 -7.77
N CYS A 187 6.20 5.52 -7.43
CA CYS A 187 6.96 5.97 -6.26
C CYS A 187 6.04 5.99 -5.03
N ALA A 188 6.24 5.05 -4.12
CA ALA A 188 5.45 4.89 -2.90
C ALA A 188 6.20 5.30 -1.62
N GLY A 189 7.49 5.63 -1.73
CA GLY A 189 8.28 6.18 -0.63
C GLY A 189 7.94 7.64 -0.34
N ILE A 190 8.02 8.05 0.93
CA ILE A 190 7.70 9.44 1.34
C ILE A 190 8.78 10.41 0.88
N HIS A 191 10.04 10.02 0.97
CA HIS A 191 11.19 10.79 0.51
C HIS A 191 11.91 10.01 -0.57
N MET A 192 12.24 10.66 -1.68
CA MET A 192 12.86 10.07 -2.85
C MET A 192 14.08 10.90 -3.27
N SER A 193 14.83 11.39 -2.30
CA SER A 193 16.09 12.15 -2.52
C SER A 193 17.28 11.22 -2.69
#